data_638da699326dd6a0a60e5b28c8967f6b
#
_entry.id   638da699326dd6a0a60e5b28c8967f6b
#
_cell.length_a   1.000
_cell.length_b   1.000
_cell.length_c   1.000
_cell.angle_alpha   90.00
_cell.angle_beta   90.00
_cell.angle_gamma   90.00
#
_symmetry.space_group_name_H-M   'P 1'
#
loop_
_entity.id
_entity.type
_entity.pdbx_description
1 polymer ?
#
loop_
_entity_poly.entity_id
_entity_poly.type
_entity_poly.pdbx_seq_one_letter_code
_entity_poly.pdbx_strand_id
1 'polypeptide(L)'
;MSTDNVVIVSGVRTPMGGFQGSLAAVSAPELGAISITEAIRRAGLQPADVQEVIMGNVLPAGLKQGPARQAMRQAGLPDSTGATTINKLCGSGMKAAMFAHDVIKAGTNDIMVAGGMESMSNAPYILQGVRGGYRMGPGQAPQDHMFLDGLEDAETGRLMGAFAQEMADKKGYTREEMDEYAITSLTRAKKAIEEGLLKDEIIPVTVKTRKGEVVVEDDEQPHSANIEKIPSLRPAFAKDGTVTAANASSISDGASALVLMRESEAEKRGLKPLARIVAHSTQSQHPAEFTCAPVGAIETLFAKTGWTKDDVDLFEINEAFAMVAMMPIRELGLDPEKVNIHGGACAQGHPVGSTGSRLLVTLMHSLKHYGKKKGVAALCIGGGEATAMAIEML
;
A
#
# COMPACT_ATOMS: atom_id res chain seq x y z
N MET A 1 14.53 24.03 11.34
CA MET A 1 13.75 23.29 10.35
C MET A 1 13.12 24.29 9.41
N SER A 2 13.05 24.01 8.13
CA SER A 2 12.39 24.87 7.14
C SER A 2 10.92 25.06 7.52
N THR A 3 10.42 26.30 7.43
CA THR A 3 8.99 26.62 7.56
C THR A 3 8.20 26.24 6.30
N ASP A 4 8.92 25.89 5.23
CA ASP A 4 8.37 25.53 3.93
C ASP A 4 7.57 24.21 4.01
N ASN A 5 6.43 24.13 3.34
CA ASN A 5 5.63 22.93 3.29
C ASN A 5 6.24 21.90 2.32
N VAL A 6 5.88 20.65 2.52
CA VAL A 6 6.17 19.58 1.56
C VAL A 6 4.88 19.22 0.84
N VAL A 7 4.93 19.27 -0.48
CA VAL A 7 3.77 19.06 -1.35
C VAL A 7 3.95 17.84 -2.25
N ILE A 8 2.84 17.24 -2.61
CA ILE A 8 2.75 16.17 -3.61
C ILE A 8 2.32 16.82 -4.93
N VAL A 9 3.15 16.69 -5.95
CA VAL A 9 2.86 17.25 -7.28
C VAL A 9 2.34 16.22 -8.26
N SER A 10 2.56 14.94 -7.98
CA SER A 10 2.04 13.82 -8.78
C SER A 10 1.95 12.57 -7.94
N GLY A 11 0.99 11.72 -8.27
CA GLY A 11 0.85 10.39 -7.67
C GLY A 11 0.11 9.44 -8.61
N VAL A 12 0.65 8.23 -8.77
CA VAL A 12 0.13 7.22 -9.69
C VAL A 12 0.38 5.81 -9.16
N ARG A 13 -0.37 4.85 -9.68
CA ARG A 13 -0.18 3.43 -9.38
C ARG A 13 -0.37 2.54 -10.61
N THR A 14 0.19 1.37 -10.59
CA THR A 14 -0.20 0.31 -11.53
C THR A 14 -1.58 -0.25 -11.17
N PRO A 15 -2.25 -0.99 -12.05
CA PRO A 15 -3.28 -1.93 -11.64
C PRO A 15 -2.73 -2.88 -10.57
N MET A 16 -3.59 -3.47 -9.77
CA MET A 16 -3.24 -4.56 -8.85
C MET A 16 -3.55 -5.91 -9.51
N GLY A 17 -2.52 -6.72 -9.73
CA GLY A 17 -2.64 -8.09 -10.20
C GLY A 17 -2.93 -9.04 -9.05
N GLY A 18 -3.71 -10.07 -9.29
CA GLY A 18 -3.91 -11.18 -8.35
C GLY A 18 -2.69 -12.10 -8.28
N PHE A 19 -2.68 -13.00 -7.29
CA PHE A 19 -1.62 -14.01 -7.16
C PHE A 19 -1.54 -14.91 -8.39
N GLN A 20 -0.34 -14.97 -9.02
CA GLN A 20 -0.12 -15.67 -10.29
C GLN A 20 -1.04 -15.20 -11.43
N GLY A 21 -1.53 -13.95 -11.33
CA GLY A 21 -2.49 -13.35 -12.25
C GLY A 21 -1.85 -12.52 -13.35
N SER A 22 -2.55 -11.46 -13.75
CA SER A 22 -2.23 -10.63 -14.92
C SER A 22 -0.86 -9.97 -14.89
N LEU A 23 -0.32 -9.66 -13.71
CA LEU A 23 1.00 -9.02 -13.54
C LEU A 23 2.12 -10.00 -13.15
N ALA A 24 1.85 -11.30 -13.04
CA ALA A 24 2.83 -12.30 -12.57
C ALA A 24 4.12 -12.38 -13.41
N ALA A 25 4.10 -11.95 -14.67
CA ALA A 25 5.29 -11.93 -15.51
C ALA A 25 6.17 -10.67 -15.34
N VAL A 26 5.76 -9.74 -14.47
CA VAL A 26 6.46 -8.45 -14.27
C VAL A 26 7.08 -8.43 -12.88
N SER A 27 8.37 -8.12 -12.79
CA SER A 27 9.07 -8.06 -11.50
C SER A 27 8.72 -6.77 -10.73
N ALA A 28 8.91 -6.79 -9.41
CA ALA A 28 8.68 -5.60 -8.59
C ALA A 28 9.47 -4.37 -9.05
N PRO A 29 10.79 -4.46 -9.40
CA PRO A 29 11.50 -3.30 -9.95
C PRO A 29 10.95 -2.78 -11.28
N GLU A 30 10.42 -3.65 -12.16
CA GLU A 30 9.79 -3.23 -13.41
C GLU A 30 8.48 -2.48 -13.15
N LEU A 31 7.61 -2.99 -12.26
CA LEU A 31 6.40 -2.30 -11.81
C LEU A 31 6.75 -0.94 -11.17
N GLY A 32 7.79 -0.92 -10.32
CA GLY A 32 8.31 0.30 -9.72
C GLY A 32 8.79 1.32 -10.77
N ALA A 33 9.51 0.87 -11.79
CA ALA A 33 9.99 1.73 -12.87
C ALA A 33 8.84 2.39 -13.65
N ILE A 34 7.79 1.62 -13.95
CA ILE A 34 6.59 2.13 -14.64
C ILE A 34 5.95 3.26 -13.81
N SER A 35 5.75 3.03 -12.50
CA SER A 35 5.14 4.04 -11.63
C SER A 35 6.02 5.28 -11.46
N ILE A 36 7.33 5.13 -11.29
CA ILE A 36 8.28 6.24 -11.17
C ILE A 36 8.29 7.09 -12.46
N THR A 37 8.40 6.44 -13.62
CA THR A 37 8.43 7.12 -14.93
C THR A 37 7.20 8.00 -15.12
N GLU A 38 6.02 7.44 -14.89
CA GLU A 38 4.77 8.15 -15.12
C GLU A 38 4.53 9.24 -14.05
N ALA A 39 4.92 9.00 -12.79
CA ALA A 39 4.82 10.01 -11.74
C ALA A 39 5.65 11.25 -12.09
N ILE A 40 6.90 11.07 -12.54
CA ILE A 40 7.78 12.16 -12.97
C ILE A 40 7.22 12.88 -14.19
N ARG A 41 6.73 12.14 -15.18
CA ARG A 41 6.12 12.71 -16.39
C ARG A 41 4.88 13.57 -16.05
N ARG A 42 3.99 13.09 -15.18
CA ARG A 42 2.79 13.84 -14.76
C ARG A 42 3.12 15.04 -13.89
N ALA A 43 4.24 14.99 -13.16
CA ALA A 43 4.75 16.14 -12.42
C ALA A 43 5.31 17.25 -13.33
N GLY A 44 5.49 17.00 -14.63
CA GLY A 44 6.11 17.94 -15.56
C GLY A 44 7.62 18.10 -15.33
N LEU A 45 8.25 17.11 -14.72
CA LEU A 45 9.69 17.10 -14.40
C LEU A 45 10.49 16.28 -15.40
N GLN A 46 11.79 16.58 -15.45
CA GLN A 46 12.76 15.71 -16.12
C GLN A 46 13.32 14.69 -15.11
N PRO A 47 13.73 13.50 -15.55
CA PRO A 47 14.35 12.51 -14.66
C PRO A 47 15.54 13.06 -13.85
N ALA A 48 16.31 13.97 -14.43
CA ALA A 48 17.46 14.61 -13.76
C ALA A 48 17.11 15.61 -12.65
N ASP A 49 15.84 16.02 -12.54
CA ASP A 49 15.38 16.90 -11.46
C ASP A 49 15.26 16.16 -10.12
N VAL A 50 15.11 14.84 -10.15
CA VAL A 50 14.91 14.01 -8.96
C VAL A 50 16.24 13.67 -8.30
N GLN A 51 16.39 14.05 -7.04
CA GLN A 51 17.64 13.86 -6.29
C GLN A 51 17.71 12.49 -5.62
N GLU A 52 16.57 11.92 -5.17
CA GLU A 52 16.53 10.60 -4.56
C GLU A 52 15.18 9.92 -4.78
N VAL A 53 15.23 8.58 -4.83
CA VAL A 53 14.07 7.69 -4.92
C VAL A 53 14.05 6.77 -3.69
N ILE A 54 12.94 6.73 -2.95
CA ILE A 54 12.75 5.78 -1.85
C ILE A 54 11.57 4.87 -2.20
N MET A 55 11.82 3.56 -2.31
CA MET A 55 10.79 2.57 -2.61
C MET A 55 10.69 1.51 -1.53
N GLY A 56 9.45 1.28 -1.08
CA GLY A 56 9.10 0.13 -0.25
C GLY A 56 9.16 -1.17 -1.07
N ASN A 57 9.76 -2.21 -0.49
CA ASN A 57 9.73 -3.56 -1.04
C ASN A 57 9.97 -4.55 0.10
N VAL A 58 9.04 -5.45 0.33
CA VAL A 58 9.03 -6.38 1.48
C VAL A 58 9.67 -7.71 1.13
N LEU A 59 9.50 -8.17 -0.11
CA LEU A 59 9.93 -9.49 -0.57
C LEU A 59 11.07 -9.37 -1.61
N PRO A 60 12.28 -8.92 -1.20
CA PRO A 60 13.36 -8.64 -2.12
C PRO A 60 14.21 -9.87 -2.50
N ALA A 61 13.98 -11.04 -1.92
CA ALA A 61 14.78 -12.22 -2.22
C ALA A 61 14.72 -12.56 -3.73
N GLY A 62 15.87 -12.82 -4.33
CA GLY A 62 15.98 -13.09 -5.77
C GLY A 62 15.98 -11.86 -6.68
N LEU A 63 15.64 -10.66 -6.20
CA LEU A 63 15.61 -9.43 -6.99
C LEU A 63 17.00 -8.80 -7.24
N LYS A 64 18.09 -9.43 -6.76
CA LYS A 64 19.46 -8.90 -6.82
C LYS A 64 19.64 -7.66 -5.94
N GLN A 65 20.69 -6.87 -6.22
CA GLN A 65 21.05 -5.71 -5.39
C GLN A 65 20.10 -4.54 -5.63
N GLY A 66 19.66 -3.90 -4.54
CA GLY A 66 19.02 -2.60 -4.55
C GLY A 66 17.78 -2.49 -5.44
N PRO A 67 16.67 -3.16 -5.14
CA PRO A 67 15.46 -3.12 -5.96
C PRO A 67 15.00 -1.69 -6.33
N ALA A 68 15.03 -0.73 -5.39
CA ALA A 68 14.72 0.67 -5.68
C ALA A 68 15.71 1.30 -6.68
N ARG A 69 17.00 0.94 -6.59
CA ARG A 69 18.02 1.41 -7.54
C ARG A 69 17.76 0.85 -8.94
N GLN A 70 17.33 -0.40 -9.03
CA GLN A 70 16.97 -1.01 -10.31
C GLN A 70 15.75 -0.29 -10.91
N ALA A 71 14.69 -0.08 -10.13
CA ALA A 71 13.48 0.62 -10.58
C ALA A 71 13.80 2.04 -11.05
N MET A 72 14.59 2.79 -10.28
CA MET A 72 15.03 4.15 -10.62
C MET A 72 15.78 4.19 -11.96
N ARG A 73 16.76 3.30 -12.16
CA ARG A 73 17.54 3.25 -13.42
C ARG A 73 16.69 2.80 -14.61
N GLN A 74 15.81 1.83 -14.43
CA GLN A 74 14.87 1.41 -15.47
C GLN A 74 13.88 2.53 -15.85
N ALA A 75 13.55 3.40 -14.90
CA ALA A 75 12.74 4.61 -15.15
C ALA A 75 13.53 5.74 -15.86
N GLY A 76 14.80 5.53 -16.18
CA GLY A 76 15.62 6.47 -16.94
C GLY A 76 16.20 7.63 -16.11
N LEU A 77 16.22 7.55 -14.78
CA LEU A 77 16.88 8.55 -13.96
C LEU A 77 18.42 8.39 -14.06
N PRO A 78 19.17 9.50 -13.91
CA PRO A 78 20.62 9.47 -14.04
C PRO A 78 21.29 8.69 -12.89
N ASP A 79 22.49 8.21 -13.13
CA ASP A 79 23.27 7.46 -12.13
C ASP A 79 23.60 8.27 -10.87
N SER A 80 23.56 9.61 -10.96
CA SER A 80 23.73 10.54 -9.85
C SER A 80 22.54 10.58 -8.88
N THR A 81 21.34 10.14 -9.29
CA THR A 81 20.18 10.07 -8.41
C THR A 81 20.38 8.98 -7.35
N GLY A 82 20.17 9.33 -6.07
CA GLY A 82 20.16 8.36 -4.96
C GLY A 82 18.99 7.41 -5.06
N ALA A 83 19.13 6.19 -4.49
CA ALA A 83 17.99 5.27 -4.39
C ALA A 83 18.10 4.38 -3.15
N THR A 84 17.02 4.31 -2.39
CA THR A 84 16.93 3.55 -1.14
C THR A 84 15.73 2.60 -1.18
N THR A 85 15.99 1.32 -0.90
CA THR A 85 14.93 0.33 -0.66
C THR A 85 14.67 0.23 0.83
N ILE A 86 13.40 0.31 1.25
CA ILE A 86 13.02 0.16 2.65
C ILE A 86 12.01 -0.96 2.84
N ASN A 87 12.04 -1.56 4.01
CA ASN A 87 11.07 -2.55 4.46
C ASN A 87 10.51 -2.14 5.83
N LYS A 88 9.22 -1.85 5.86
CA LYS A 88 8.38 -1.71 7.05
C LYS A 88 7.09 -2.51 6.84
N LEU A 89 7.25 -3.71 6.29
CA LEU A 89 6.12 -4.60 5.93
C LEU A 89 5.03 -3.82 5.17
N CYS A 90 3.75 -4.02 5.51
CA CYS A 90 2.61 -3.35 4.87
C CYS A 90 2.75 -1.82 4.77
N GLY A 91 3.46 -1.20 5.72
CA GLY A 91 3.68 0.24 5.80
C GLY A 91 4.80 0.81 4.94
N SER A 92 5.55 -0.03 4.19
CA SER A 92 6.76 0.38 3.48
C SER A 92 6.54 1.57 2.54
N GLY A 93 5.51 1.54 1.71
CA GLY A 93 5.21 2.61 0.75
C GLY A 93 4.86 3.94 1.43
N MET A 94 4.07 3.92 2.51
CA MET A 94 3.78 5.14 3.27
C MET A 94 5.01 5.63 4.02
N LYS A 95 5.81 4.71 4.57
CA LYS A 95 7.06 5.08 5.26
C LYS A 95 8.07 5.70 4.30
N ALA A 96 8.11 5.28 3.04
CA ALA A 96 8.89 5.94 2.00
C ALA A 96 8.46 7.41 1.82
N ALA A 97 7.14 7.67 1.77
CA ALA A 97 6.62 9.03 1.69
C ALA A 97 6.91 9.85 2.95
N MET A 98 6.82 9.25 4.14
CA MET A 98 7.18 9.90 5.42
C MET A 98 8.67 10.28 5.45
N PHE A 99 9.56 9.39 5.04
CA PHE A 99 11.00 9.69 4.96
C PHE A 99 11.31 10.76 3.93
N ALA A 100 10.71 10.70 2.75
CA ALA A 100 10.89 11.75 1.73
C ALA A 100 10.42 13.12 2.25
N HIS A 101 9.26 13.17 2.93
CA HIS A 101 8.78 14.37 3.60
C HIS A 101 9.82 14.90 4.60
N ASP A 102 10.34 14.07 5.49
CA ASP A 102 11.26 14.47 6.54
C ASP A 102 12.63 14.91 5.97
N VAL A 103 13.14 14.23 4.93
CA VAL A 103 14.38 14.58 4.21
C VAL A 103 14.25 15.93 3.52
N ILE A 104 13.12 16.19 2.84
CA ILE A 104 12.82 17.47 2.20
C ILE A 104 12.68 18.56 3.27
N LYS A 105 11.96 18.28 4.36
CA LYS A 105 11.76 19.22 5.48
C LYS A 105 13.07 19.59 6.19
N ALA A 106 14.01 18.63 6.28
CA ALA A 106 15.35 18.84 6.81
C ALA A 106 16.26 19.67 5.88
N GLY A 107 15.90 19.79 4.61
CA GLY A 107 16.67 20.53 3.63
C GLY A 107 17.79 19.74 2.94
N THR A 108 17.76 18.44 3.04
CA THR A 108 18.75 17.57 2.38
C THR A 108 18.50 17.47 0.87
N ASN A 109 17.25 17.26 0.48
CA ASN A 109 16.81 17.21 -0.90
C ASN A 109 15.61 18.15 -1.11
N ASP A 110 15.40 18.59 -2.35
CA ASP A 110 14.30 19.46 -2.73
C ASP A 110 13.18 18.70 -3.46
N ILE A 111 13.56 17.69 -4.26
CA ILE A 111 12.64 16.89 -5.09
C ILE A 111 12.95 15.41 -4.92
N MET A 112 11.97 14.64 -4.52
CA MET A 112 12.11 13.20 -4.30
C MET A 112 10.94 12.42 -4.90
N VAL A 113 11.21 11.18 -5.26
CA VAL A 113 10.16 10.19 -5.54
C VAL A 113 10.08 9.23 -4.36
N ALA A 114 8.88 9.01 -3.86
CA ALA A 114 8.60 8.03 -2.82
C ALA A 114 7.47 7.10 -3.24
N GLY A 115 7.60 5.83 -2.95
CA GLY A 115 6.59 4.87 -3.34
C GLY A 115 6.83 3.47 -2.78
N GLY A 116 6.27 2.50 -3.46
CA GLY A 116 6.49 1.10 -3.15
C GLY A 116 6.16 0.21 -4.34
N MET A 117 6.72 -0.98 -4.32
CA MET A 117 6.59 -1.97 -5.39
C MET A 117 6.63 -3.35 -4.76
N GLU A 118 5.80 -4.25 -5.25
CA GLU A 118 5.79 -5.64 -4.81
C GLU A 118 5.36 -6.56 -5.93
N SER A 119 5.98 -7.70 -6.04
CA SER A 119 5.49 -8.82 -6.83
C SER A 119 5.49 -10.07 -5.92
N MET A 120 4.37 -10.27 -5.25
CA MET A 120 4.20 -11.42 -4.35
C MET A 120 4.15 -12.73 -5.15
N SER A 121 3.69 -12.66 -6.40
CA SER A 121 3.69 -13.79 -7.34
C SER A 121 5.10 -14.31 -7.64
N ASN A 122 6.11 -13.44 -7.58
CA ASN A 122 7.51 -13.77 -7.88
C ASN A 122 8.37 -13.97 -6.64
N ALA A 123 7.78 -13.94 -5.44
CA ALA A 123 8.52 -14.28 -4.20
C ALA A 123 9.02 -15.72 -4.29
N PRO A 124 10.35 -15.95 -4.14
CA PRO A 124 10.90 -17.29 -4.34
C PRO A 124 10.72 -18.18 -3.11
N TYR A 125 10.90 -19.48 -3.29
CA TYR A 125 11.16 -20.38 -2.19
C TYR A 125 12.64 -20.30 -1.80
N ILE A 126 12.93 -20.26 -0.51
CA ILE A 126 14.28 -20.20 0.04
C ILE A 126 14.61 -21.47 0.78
N LEU A 127 15.89 -21.81 0.81
CA LEU A 127 16.41 -22.98 1.50
C LEU A 127 17.44 -22.53 2.54
N GLN A 128 17.05 -22.59 3.81
CA GLN A 128 17.90 -22.18 4.91
C GLN A 128 18.94 -23.27 5.28
N GLY A 129 20.01 -22.87 5.97
CA GLY A 129 21.02 -23.81 6.50
C GLY A 129 21.98 -24.39 5.47
N VAL A 130 21.78 -24.21 4.17
CA VAL A 130 22.58 -24.81 3.08
C VAL A 130 24.04 -24.39 3.14
N ARG A 131 24.35 -23.15 3.53
CA ARG A 131 25.74 -22.66 3.63
C ARG A 131 26.58 -23.44 4.62
N GLY A 132 25.99 -23.92 5.72
CA GLY A 132 26.64 -24.84 6.68
C GLY A 132 26.59 -26.32 6.27
N GLY A 133 25.81 -26.65 5.26
CA GLY A 133 25.52 -27.98 4.75
C GLY A 133 24.55 -28.78 5.63
N TYR A 134 23.84 -29.71 5.01
CA TYR A 134 23.02 -30.71 5.71
C TYR A 134 23.89 -31.92 6.01
N ARG A 135 24.26 -32.11 7.28
CA ARG A 135 25.23 -33.16 7.65
C ARG A 135 24.64 -34.57 7.72
N MET A 136 23.39 -34.69 8.15
CA MET A 136 22.65 -35.96 8.25
C MET A 136 21.15 -35.73 8.16
N GLY A 137 20.40 -36.71 7.64
CA GLY A 137 18.94 -36.67 7.52
C GLY A 137 18.44 -35.99 6.24
N PRO A 138 17.13 -35.85 6.10
CA PRO A 138 16.48 -35.38 4.84
C PRO A 138 16.66 -33.89 4.56
N GLY A 139 17.30 -33.11 5.44
CA GLY A 139 17.40 -31.66 5.29
C GLY A 139 16.08 -30.93 5.59
N GLN A 140 16.06 -29.63 5.32
CA GLN A 140 14.83 -28.81 5.41
C GLN A 140 14.16 -28.68 4.04
N ALA A 141 12.83 -28.67 4.04
CA ALA A 141 12.08 -28.33 2.84
C ALA A 141 12.28 -26.83 2.49
N PRO A 142 12.23 -26.46 1.19
CA PRO A 142 12.15 -25.06 0.79
C PRO A 142 10.98 -24.38 1.45
N GLN A 143 11.21 -23.15 1.94
CA GLN A 143 10.22 -22.32 2.61
C GLN A 143 9.79 -21.18 1.69
N ASP A 144 8.50 -20.89 1.65
CA ASP A 144 7.98 -19.78 0.86
C ASP A 144 8.40 -18.45 1.50
N HIS A 145 9.18 -17.64 0.77
CA HIS A 145 9.64 -16.33 1.22
C HIS A 145 8.49 -15.39 1.58
N MET A 146 7.39 -15.45 0.82
CA MET A 146 6.22 -14.62 1.05
C MET A 146 5.61 -14.89 2.45
N PHE A 147 5.50 -16.15 2.83
CA PHE A 147 5.01 -16.51 4.17
C PHE A 147 6.05 -16.21 5.24
N LEU A 148 7.28 -16.73 5.07
CA LEU A 148 8.31 -16.65 6.08
C LEU A 148 8.67 -15.21 6.49
N ASP A 149 8.84 -14.31 5.52
CA ASP A 149 9.32 -12.95 5.76
C ASP A 149 8.22 -11.87 5.65
N GLY A 150 7.05 -12.23 5.14
CA GLY A 150 5.96 -11.27 4.91
C GLY A 150 4.70 -11.51 5.72
N LEU A 151 4.30 -12.77 5.97
CA LEU A 151 2.99 -13.11 6.51
C LEU A 151 3.02 -13.88 7.84
N GLU A 152 4.18 -14.35 8.27
CA GLU A 152 4.38 -15.03 9.56
C GLU A 152 4.93 -14.07 10.61
N ASP A 153 4.44 -14.23 11.83
CA ASP A 153 4.97 -13.52 12.99
C ASP A 153 6.34 -14.06 13.38
N ALA A 154 7.30 -13.18 13.55
CA ALA A 154 8.69 -13.53 13.80
C ALA A 154 8.95 -14.27 15.13
N GLU A 155 8.09 -14.07 16.13
CA GLU A 155 8.25 -14.68 17.46
C GLU A 155 7.57 -16.03 17.56
N THR A 156 6.39 -16.15 16.96
CA THR A 156 5.51 -17.32 17.14
C THR A 156 5.41 -18.20 15.90
N GLY A 157 5.82 -17.71 14.72
CA GLY A 157 5.62 -18.39 13.43
C GLY A 157 4.15 -18.50 13.00
N ARG A 158 3.25 -17.75 13.64
CA ARG A 158 1.82 -17.76 13.32
C ARG A 158 1.52 -16.79 12.19
N LEU A 159 0.57 -17.15 11.35
CA LEU A 159 0.12 -16.28 10.26
C LEU A 159 -0.62 -15.04 10.79
N MET A 160 -0.46 -13.92 10.11
CA MET A 160 -1.18 -12.67 10.42
C MET A 160 -2.70 -12.86 10.50
N GLY A 161 -3.26 -13.72 9.66
CA GLY A 161 -4.68 -14.05 9.69
C GLY A 161 -5.14 -14.77 10.96
N ALA A 162 -4.26 -15.52 11.63
CA ALA A 162 -4.59 -16.14 12.92
C ALA A 162 -4.74 -15.09 14.03
N PHE A 163 -3.88 -14.07 14.04
CA PHE A 163 -4.05 -12.94 14.97
C PHE A 163 -5.28 -12.08 14.63
N ALA A 164 -5.56 -11.90 13.34
CA ALA A 164 -6.78 -11.20 12.92
C ALA A 164 -8.04 -11.94 13.39
N GLN A 165 -8.05 -13.28 13.29
CA GLN A 165 -9.15 -14.09 13.79
C GLN A 165 -9.34 -13.93 15.31
N GLU A 166 -8.26 -14.05 16.09
CA GLU A 166 -8.33 -13.88 17.55
C GLU A 166 -8.80 -12.48 17.94
N MET A 167 -8.38 -11.46 17.21
CA MET A 167 -8.82 -10.11 17.48
C MET A 167 -10.26 -9.87 17.07
N ALA A 168 -10.72 -10.48 15.96
CA ALA A 168 -12.14 -10.45 15.58
C ALA A 168 -13.02 -11.04 16.68
N ASP A 169 -12.63 -12.20 17.23
CA ASP A 169 -13.32 -12.85 18.32
C ASP A 169 -13.30 -11.98 19.60
N LYS A 170 -12.13 -11.46 19.97
CA LYS A 170 -11.93 -10.57 21.14
C LYS A 170 -12.79 -9.30 21.07
N LYS A 171 -12.92 -8.72 19.88
CA LYS A 171 -13.68 -7.47 19.64
C LYS A 171 -15.14 -7.72 19.28
N GLY A 172 -15.57 -8.98 19.16
CA GLY A 172 -16.95 -9.39 18.87
C GLY A 172 -17.41 -9.04 17.46
N TYR A 173 -16.51 -9.09 16.45
CA TYR A 173 -16.90 -8.96 15.05
C TYR A 173 -17.49 -10.29 14.57
N THR A 174 -18.73 -10.24 14.07
CA THR A 174 -19.38 -11.43 13.53
C THR A 174 -18.94 -11.70 12.09
N ARG A 175 -19.19 -12.91 11.63
CA ARG A 175 -18.97 -13.31 10.25
C ARG A 175 -19.77 -12.44 9.28
N GLU A 176 -21.02 -12.20 9.60
CA GLU A 176 -21.98 -11.43 8.82
C GLU A 176 -21.51 -9.98 8.68
N GLU A 177 -21.10 -9.34 9.78
CA GLU A 177 -20.57 -7.96 9.74
C GLU A 177 -19.33 -7.84 8.82
N MET A 178 -18.40 -8.79 8.92
CA MET A 178 -17.17 -8.79 8.11
C MET A 178 -17.44 -9.08 6.64
N ASP A 179 -18.38 -9.98 6.34
CA ASP A 179 -18.78 -10.27 4.98
C ASP A 179 -19.55 -9.10 4.35
N GLU A 180 -20.43 -8.43 5.09
CA GLU A 180 -21.14 -7.23 4.64
C GLU A 180 -20.17 -6.10 4.30
N TYR A 181 -19.14 -5.90 5.12
CA TYR A 181 -18.07 -4.95 4.84
C TYR A 181 -17.32 -5.32 3.54
N ALA A 182 -16.94 -6.59 3.36
CA ALA A 182 -16.25 -7.07 2.16
C ALA A 182 -17.14 -6.94 0.90
N ILE A 183 -18.43 -7.20 1.00
CA ILE A 183 -19.41 -7.00 -0.07
C ILE A 183 -19.49 -5.50 -0.44
N THR A 184 -19.50 -4.62 0.55
CA THR A 184 -19.51 -3.17 0.34
C THR A 184 -18.23 -2.72 -0.38
N SER A 185 -17.06 -3.17 0.08
CA SER A 185 -15.77 -2.89 -0.55
C SER A 185 -15.75 -3.35 -2.01
N LEU A 186 -16.18 -4.59 -2.27
CA LEU A 186 -16.22 -5.14 -3.63
C LEU A 186 -17.22 -4.40 -4.54
N THR A 187 -18.39 -4.04 -4.01
CA THR A 187 -19.41 -3.30 -4.76
C THR A 187 -18.89 -1.92 -5.15
N ARG A 188 -18.24 -1.23 -4.21
CA ARG A 188 -17.61 0.08 -4.44
C ARG A 188 -16.49 -0.02 -5.48
N ALA A 189 -15.63 -1.06 -5.40
CA ALA A 189 -14.55 -1.26 -6.36
C ALA A 189 -15.07 -1.53 -7.78
N LYS A 190 -16.06 -2.41 -7.93
CA LYS A 190 -16.71 -2.69 -9.23
C LYS A 190 -17.31 -1.41 -9.83
N LYS A 191 -18.07 -0.66 -9.03
CA LYS A 191 -18.65 0.60 -9.46
C LYS A 191 -17.58 1.62 -9.88
N ALA A 192 -16.49 1.74 -9.10
CA ALA A 192 -15.41 2.67 -9.42
C ALA A 192 -14.73 2.33 -10.76
N ILE A 193 -14.56 1.04 -11.07
CA ILE A 193 -14.04 0.58 -12.38
C ILE A 193 -15.04 0.89 -13.49
N GLU A 194 -16.31 0.52 -13.33
CA GLU A 194 -17.36 0.72 -14.33
C GLU A 194 -17.56 2.19 -14.68
N GLU A 195 -17.50 3.08 -13.69
CA GLU A 195 -17.62 4.53 -13.86
C GLU A 195 -16.30 5.21 -14.26
N GLY A 196 -15.18 4.46 -14.32
CA GLY A 196 -13.87 4.97 -14.70
C GLY A 196 -13.23 5.91 -13.69
N LEU A 197 -13.63 5.84 -12.40
CA LEU A 197 -13.17 6.72 -11.34
C LEU A 197 -11.69 6.52 -10.98
N LEU A 198 -11.13 5.35 -11.30
CA LEU A 198 -9.73 5.00 -11.02
C LEU A 198 -8.77 5.30 -12.19
N LYS A 199 -9.27 5.74 -13.35
CA LYS A 199 -8.45 5.95 -14.56
C LYS A 199 -7.37 7.01 -14.41
N ASP A 200 -7.63 8.03 -13.61
CA ASP A 200 -6.65 9.10 -13.37
C ASP A 200 -5.48 8.64 -12.49
N GLU A 201 -5.66 7.62 -11.66
CA GLU A 201 -4.61 7.11 -10.79
C GLU A 201 -3.88 5.89 -11.37
N ILE A 202 -4.56 5.07 -12.19
CA ILE A 202 -4.01 3.84 -12.75
C ILE A 202 -3.19 4.13 -14.02
N ILE A 203 -2.04 3.47 -14.12
CA ILE A 203 -1.20 3.45 -15.31
C ILE A 203 -1.33 2.08 -15.96
N PRO A 204 -1.75 1.97 -17.23
CA PRO A 204 -1.75 0.70 -17.93
C PRO A 204 -0.38 0.04 -17.95
N VAL A 205 -0.33 -1.26 -17.71
CA VAL A 205 0.90 -2.07 -17.74
C VAL A 205 0.86 -3.01 -18.93
N THR A 206 1.82 -2.89 -19.83
CA THR A 206 1.98 -3.82 -20.95
C THR A 206 2.76 -5.04 -20.50
N VAL A 207 2.12 -6.20 -20.51
CA VAL A 207 2.69 -7.48 -20.08
C VAL A 207 3.02 -8.33 -21.31
N LYS A 208 4.27 -8.76 -21.43
CA LYS A 208 4.70 -9.69 -22.50
C LYS A 208 4.32 -11.11 -22.12
N THR A 209 3.54 -11.74 -22.96
CA THR A 209 3.13 -13.14 -22.80
C THR A 209 3.63 -13.99 -23.99
N ARG A 210 3.53 -15.31 -23.87
CA ARG A 210 3.86 -16.21 -24.99
C ARG A 210 2.98 -16.00 -26.24
N LYS A 211 1.81 -15.37 -26.06
CA LYS A 211 0.83 -15.13 -27.14
C LYS A 211 0.88 -13.70 -27.69
N GLY A 212 1.80 -12.87 -27.19
CA GLY A 212 1.92 -11.46 -27.53
C GLY A 212 1.84 -10.55 -26.31
N GLU A 213 1.65 -9.27 -26.55
CA GLU A 213 1.51 -8.27 -25.49
C GLU A 213 0.04 -8.14 -25.05
N VAL A 214 -0.17 -8.02 -23.75
CA VAL A 214 -1.48 -7.76 -23.13
C VAL A 214 -1.36 -6.50 -22.30
N VAL A 215 -2.31 -5.58 -22.45
CA VAL A 215 -2.37 -4.37 -21.64
C VAL A 215 -3.32 -4.62 -20.47
N VAL A 216 -2.84 -4.44 -19.26
CA VAL A 216 -3.62 -4.52 -18.02
C VAL A 216 -3.91 -3.09 -17.57
N GLU A 217 -5.20 -2.72 -17.50
CA GLU A 217 -5.65 -1.34 -17.27
C GLU A 217 -6.44 -1.18 -15.98
N ASP A 218 -6.99 -2.25 -15.44
CA ASP A 218 -7.84 -2.27 -14.26
C ASP A 218 -7.30 -3.24 -13.20
N ASP A 219 -7.72 -3.04 -11.96
CA ASP A 219 -7.48 -3.99 -10.87
C ASP A 219 -8.15 -5.33 -11.18
N GLU A 220 -7.40 -6.43 -11.11
CA GLU A 220 -7.83 -7.73 -11.59
C GLU A 220 -8.93 -8.37 -10.74
N GLN A 221 -8.80 -8.29 -9.42
CA GLN A 221 -9.63 -9.02 -8.46
C GLN A 221 -11.13 -8.65 -8.54
N PRO A 222 -11.53 -7.37 -8.64
CA PRO A 222 -12.94 -7.01 -8.72
C PRO A 222 -13.67 -7.64 -9.91
N HIS A 223 -12.98 -7.87 -11.03
CA HIS A 223 -13.58 -8.49 -12.21
C HIS A 223 -13.96 -9.96 -11.99
N SER A 224 -13.11 -10.70 -11.28
CA SER A 224 -13.29 -12.15 -11.06
C SER A 224 -14.12 -12.49 -9.83
N ALA A 225 -14.24 -11.56 -8.86
CA ALA A 225 -14.92 -11.80 -7.61
C ALA A 225 -16.45 -11.84 -7.76
N ASN A 226 -17.08 -12.84 -7.09
CA ASN A 226 -18.53 -13.04 -7.08
C ASN A 226 -19.09 -12.74 -5.68
N ILE A 227 -19.88 -11.66 -5.58
CA ILE A 227 -20.51 -11.19 -4.34
C ILE A 227 -21.38 -12.27 -3.70
N GLU A 228 -22.17 -12.99 -4.49
CA GLU A 228 -23.12 -13.99 -3.99
C GLU A 228 -22.44 -15.18 -3.29
N LYS A 229 -21.16 -15.43 -3.62
CA LYS A 229 -20.39 -16.52 -3.02
C LYS A 229 -19.78 -16.15 -1.66
N ILE A 230 -19.67 -14.88 -1.33
CA ILE A 230 -18.97 -14.42 -0.12
C ILE A 230 -19.52 -15.08 1.15
N PRO A 231 -20.86 -15.11 1.42
CA PRO A 231 -21.39 -15.72 2.64
C PRO A 231 -21.14 -17.24 2.75
N SER A 232 -20.89 -17.91 1.61
CA SER A 232 -20.67 -19.36 1.57
C SER A 232 -19.19 -19.78 1.69
N LEU A 233 -18.26 -18.83 1.75
CA LEU A 233 -16.83 -19.12 1.85
C LEU A 233 -16.48 -19.76 3.21
N ARG A 234 -15.54 -20.70 3.17
CA ARG A 234 -15.05 -21.36 4.40
C ARG A 234 -14.13 -20.42 5.17
N PRO A 235 -14.20 -20.43 6.50
CA PRO A 235 -13.19 -19.77 7.34
C PRO A 235 -11.77 -20.24 7.00
N ALA A 236 -10.81 -19.32 7.05
CA ALA A 236 -9.44 -19.60 6.62
C ALA A 236 -8.50 -19.94 7.78
N PHE A 237 -8.73 -19.43 8.98
CA PHE A 237 -7.77 -19.50 10.10
C PHE A 237 -8.30 -20.22 11.34
N ALA A 238 -9.59 -20.51 11.43
CA ALA A 238 -10.21 -21.32 12.49
C ALA A 238 -11.41 -22.08 11.91
N LYS A 239 -11.73 -23.26 12.47
CA LYS A 239 -12.82 -24.12 11.95
C LYS A 239 -14.17 -23.40 11.88
N ASP A 240 -14.49 -22.64 12.92
CA ASP A 240 -15.73 -21.87 13.04
C ASP A 240 -15.43 -20.36 13.09
N GLY A 241 -14.38 -19.94 12.37
CA GLY A 241 -13.89 -18.56 12.36
C GLY A 241 -14.72 -17.64 11.48
N THR A 242 -14.43 -16.34 11.61
CA THR A 242 -15.09 -15.27 10.87
C THR A 242 -14.28 -14.77 9.67
N VAL A 243 -12.93 -14.97 9.70
CA VAL A 243 -12.04 -14.53 8.63
C VAL A 243 -12.07 -15.50 7.44
N THR A 244 -12.31 -14.97 6.25
CA THR A 244 -12.37 -15.72 4.99
C THR A 244 -11.49 -15.09 3.92
N ALA A 245 -11.36 -15.75 2.77
CA ALA A 245 -10.64 -15.20 1.62
C ALA A 245 -11.26 -13.91 1.04
N ALA A 246 -12.54 -13.62 1.31
CA ALA A 246 -13.20 -12.41 0.81
C ALA A 246 -13.11 -11.23 1.77
N ASN A 247 -13.07 -11.48 3.09
CA ASN A 247 -12.94 -10.44 4.11
C ASN A 247 -11.50 -10.27 4.63
N ALA A 248 -10.54 -10.89 3.92
CA ALA A 248 -9.11 -10.67 3.99
C ALA A 248 -8.60 -10.11 2.66
N SER A 249 -7.53 -9.32 2.69
CA SER A 249 -6.89 -8.87 1.46
C SER A 249 -6.23 -10.02 0.69
N SER A 250 -6.23 -9.94 -0.62
CA SER A 250 -5.59 -10.95 -1.47
C SER A 250 -4.09 -10.70 -1.64
N ILE A 251 -3.36 -11.78 -1.88
CA ILE A 251 -1.97 -11.75 -2.36
C ILE A 251 -1.96 -11.06 -3.72
N SER A 252 -1.09 -10.05 -3.90
CA SER A 252 -1.18 -9.18 -5.06
C SER A 252 0.18 -8.65 -5.53
N ASP A 253 0.22 -8.24 -6.80
CA ASP A 253 1.33 -7.57 -7.45
C ASP A 253 0.94 -6.12 -7.78
N GLY A 254 1.87 -5.17 -7.61
CA GLY A 254 1.60 -3.77 -7.94
C GLY A 254 2.66 -2.81 -7.44
N ALA A 255 2.61 -1.58 -7.95
CA ALA A 255 3.49 -0.49 -7.56
C ALA A 255 2.75 0.85 -7.56
N SER A 256 3.27 1.80 -6.79
CA SER A 256 2.79 3.17 -6.74
C SER A 256 3.94 4.13 -6.47
N ALA A 257 3.85 5.36 -6.98
CA ALA A 257 4.85 6.39 -6.80
C ALA A 257 4.21 7.78 -6.65
N LEU A 258 4.81 8.57 -5.79
CA LEU A 258 4.48 9.97 -5.50
C LEU A 258 5.71 10.82 -5.78
N VAL A 259 5.53 11.99 -6.37
CA VAL A 259 6.58 13.02 -6.47
C VAL A 259 6.33 14.07 -5.40
N LEU A 260 7.31 14.24 -4.52
CA LEU A 260 7.29 15.18 -3.42
C LEU A 260 8.35 16.26 -3.63
N MET A 261 8.02 17.50 -3.25
CA MET A 261 8.98 18.60 -3.25
C MET A 261 8.59 19.67 -2.23
N ARG A 262 9.49 20.65 -2.03
CA ARG A 262 9.13 21.86 -1.29
C ARG A 262 8.10 22.67 -2.06
N GLU A 263 7.18 23.29 -1.35
CA GLU A 263 6.17 24.17 -1.94
C GLU A 263 6.82 25.33 -2.71
N SER A 264 7.87 25.96 -2.13
CA SER A 264 8.64 27.01 -2.79
C SER A 264 9.36 26.56 -4.08
N GLU A 265 9.82 25.31 -4.14
CA GLU A 265 10.42 24.77 -5.36
C GLU A 265 9.37 24.49 -6.45
N ALA A 266 8.16 24.05 -6.05
CA ALA A 266 7.04 23.90 -6.97
C ALA A 266 6.63 25.27 -7.56
N GLU A 267 6.52 26.29 -6.72
CA GLU A 267 6.21 27.67 -7.14
C GLU A 267 7.27 28.20 -8.12
N LYS A 268 8.55 28.09 -7.77
CA LYS A 268 9.68 28.50 -8.61
C LYS A 268 9.66 27.86 -9.99
N ARG A 269 9.18 26.60 -10.10
CA ARG A 269 9.05 25.87 -11.34
C ARG A 269 7.72 26.11 -12.07
N GLY A 270 6.83 26.88 -11.48
CA GLY A 270 5.47 27.10 -12.02
C GLY A 270 4.60 25.87 -12.02
N LEU A 271 4.91 24.89 -11.16
CA LEU A 271 4.11 23.67 -11.00
C LEU A 271 2.93 23.93 -10.07
N LYS A 272 1.84 23.21 -10.30
CA LYS A 272 0.66 23.26 -9.44
C LYS A 272 0.65 22.01 -8.57
N PRO A 273 0.95 22.11 -7.28
CA PRO A 273 0.85 20.98 -6.36
C PRO A 273 -0.58 20.46 -6.28
N LEU A 274 -0.73 19.15 -6.06
CA LEU A 274 -2.03 18.51 -5.87
C LEU A 274 -2.46 18.59 -4.41
N ALA A 275 -1.54 18.26 -3.50
CA ALA A 275 -1.82 18.22 -2.08
C ALA A 275 -0.59 18.60 -1.25
N ARG A 276 -0.82 19.06 -0.02
CA ARG A 276 0.19 19.26 1.01
C ARG A 276 0.15 18.09 2.00
N ILE A 277 1.31 17.61 2.45
CA ILE A 277 1.41 16.70 3.57
C ILE A 277 1.33 17.55 4.85
N VAL A 278 0.28 17.35 5.64
CA VAL A 278 0.03 18.12 6.87
C VAL A 278 0.80 17.53 8.03
N ALA A 279 0.70 16.23 8.22
CA ALA A 279 1.42 15.49 9.26
C ALA A 279 1.42 13.99 8.95
N HIS A 280 2.27 13.26 9.67
CA HIS A 280 2.25 11.80 9.70
C HIS A 280 2.49 11.27 11.11
N SER A 281 2.11 10.02 11.34
CA SER A 281 2.24 9.34 12.64
C SER A 281 2.60 7.88 12.46
N THR A 282 3.15 7.30 13.52
CA THR A 282 3.38 5.85 13.67
C THR A 282 2.85 5.44 15.02
N GLN A 283 2.18 4.30 15.10
CA GLN A 283 1.76 3.63 16.32
C GLN A 283 2.48 2.28 16.40
N SER A 284 2.84 1.87 17.62
CA SER A 284 3.43 0.54 17.88
C SER A 284 2.80 -0.04 19.13
N GLN A 285 2.52 -1.34 19.12
CA GLN A 285 1.90 -2.09 20.19
C GLN A 285 2.26 -3.58 20.11
N HIS A 286 1.65 -4.44 20.90
CA HIS A 286 1.94 -5.86 20.87
C HIS A 286 1.67 -6.46 19.48
N PRO A 287 2.57 -7.32 18.92
CA PRO A 287 2.43 -7.89 17.58
C PRO A 287 1.06 -8.53 17.30
N ALA A 288 0.51 -9.27 18.25
CA ALA A 288 -0.81 -9.89 18.09
C ALA A 288 -1.98 -8.88 17.97
N GLU A 289 -1.76 -7.61 18.27
CA GLU A 289 -2.78 -6.55 18.24
C GLU A 289 -2.60 -5.62 17.03
N PHE A 290 -1.83 -6.01 16.02
CA PHE A 290 -1.51 -5.18 14.84
C PHE A 290 -2.76 -4.64 14.13
N THR A 291 -3.86 -5.39 14.13
CA THR A 291 -5.13 -4.99 13.50
C THR A 291 -5.78 -3.76 14.13
N CYS A 292 -5.49 -3.49 15.42
CA CYS A 292 -6.00 -2.33 16.15
C CYS A 292 -5.11 -1.08 16.01
N ALA A 293 -3.86 -1.24 15.59
CA ALA A 293 -2.87 -0.16 15.58
C ALA A 293 -3.27 1.08 14.76
N PRO A 294 -4.04 0.98 13.65
CA PRO A 294 -4.51 2.15 12.91
C PRO A 294 -5.33 3.14 13.75
N VAL A 295 -6.08 2.67 14.75
CA VAL A 295 -6.84 3.56 15.67
C VAL A 295 -5.89 4.54 16.35
N GLY A 296 -4.87 4.05 17.05
CA GLY A 296 -3.90 4.90 17.75
C GLY A 296 -3.05 5.76 16.80
N ALA A 297 -2.77 5.28 15.57
CA ALA A 297 -2.07 6.08 14.56
C ALA A 297 -2.92 7.28 14.11
N ILE A 298 -4.22 7.09 13.90
CA ILE A 298 -5.16 8.18 13.53
C ILE A 298 -5.35 9.15 14.70
N GLU A 299 -5.52 8.67 15.93
CA GLU A 299 -5.61 9.53 17.13
C GLU A 299 -4.36 10.41 17.28
N THR A 300 -3.16 9.81 17.15
CA THR A 300 -1.90 10.55 17.17
C THR A 300 -1.83 11.59 16.06
N LEU A 301 -2.34 11.27 14.88
CA LEU A 301 -2.39 12.18 13.74
C LEU A 301 -3.34 13.36 14.03
N PHE A 302 -4.53 13.10 14.59
CA PHE A 302 -5.48 14.14 15.01
C PHE A 302 -4.86 15.07 16.06
N ALA A 303 -4.15 14.52 17.05
CA ALA A 303 -3.45 15.34 18.03
C ALA A 303 -2.37 16.25 17.41
N LYS A 304 -1.68 15.78 16.37
CA LYS A 304 -0.65 16.56 15.66
C LYS A 304 -1.23 17.65 14.75
N THR A 305 -2.33 17.37 14.11
CA THR A 305 -2.95 18.27 13.13
C THR A 305 -3.94 19.26 13.76
N GLY A 306 -4.45 18.93 14.93
CA GLY A 306 -5.61 19.62 15.53
C GLY A 306 -6.93 19.29 14.84
N TRP A 307 -6.94 18.31 13.93
CA TRP A 307 -8.15 17.87 13.25
C TRP A 307 -8.96 16.92 14.13
N THR A 308 -10.24 16.91 13.90
CA THR A 308 -11.18 15.90 14.39
C THR A 308 -11.67 15.02 13.22
N LYS A 309 -12.37 13.95 13.52
CA LYS A 309 -13.01 13.12 12.48
C LYS A 309 -13.95 13.88 11.56
N ASP A 310 -14.57 14.95 12.09
CA ASP A 310 -15.54 15.77 11.35
C ASP A 310 -14.87 16.76 10.38
N ASP A 311 -13.59 17.09 10.63
CA ASP A 311 -12.78 17.92 9.73
C ASP A 311 -12.28 17.14 8.51
N VAL A 312 -12.27 15.81 8.56
CA VAL A 312 -11.76 14.95 7.48
C VAL A 312 -12.89 14.61 6.52
N ASP A 313 -12.64 14.88 5.25
CA ASP A 313 -13.60 14.60 4.18
C ASP A 313 -13.60 13.12 3.78
N LEU A 314 -12.42 12.50 3.61
CA LEU A 314 -12.26 11.11 3.18
C LEU A 314 -11.15 10.40 3.96
N PHE A 315 -11.34 9.10 4.14
CA PHE A 315 -10.36 8.19 4.72
C PHE A 315 -10.04 7.05 3.76
N GLU A 316 -8.76 6.72 3.63
CA GLU A 316 -8.27 5.49 3.00
C GLU A 316 -7.59 4.64 4.07
N ILE A 317 -8.26 3.60 4.55
CA ILE A 317 -7.77 2.71 5.60
C ILE A 317 -7.57 1.33 5.00
N ASN A 318 -6.35 0.80 5.03
CA ASN A 318 -6.06 -0.49 4.41
C ASN A 318 -6.88 -1.62 5.00
N GLU A 319 -7.50 -2.40 4.13
CA GLU A 319 -8.29 -3.57 4.47
C GLU A 319 -7.42 -4.84 4.43
N ALA A 320 -6.33 -4.89 5.22
CA ALA A 320 -5.58 -6.16 5.34
C ALA A 320 -6.52 -7.31 5.73
N PHE A 321 -7.49 -7.00 6.58
CA PHE A 321 -8.72 -7.73 6.89
C PHE A 321 -9.85 -6.71 7.01
N ALA A 322 -11.08 -7.07 6.74
CA ALA A 322 -12.24 -6.16 6.83
C ALA A 322 -12.29 -5.44 8.19
N MET A 323 -12.08 -6.19 9.28
CA MET A 323 -12.09 -5.65 10.63
C MET A 323 -11.05 -4.53 10.88
N VAL A 324 -9.96 -4.50 10.14
CA VAL A 324 -8.92 -3.46 10.30
C VAL A 324 -9.46 -2.07 9.97
N ALA A 325 -10.27 -1.95 8.93
CA ALA A 325 -10.95 -0.70 8.60
C ALA A 325 -12.22 -0.49 9.46
N MET A 326 -12.90 -1.57 9.83
CA MET A 326 -14.08 -1.51 10.70
C MET A 326 -13.75 -0.99 12.11
N MET A 327 -12.54 -1.25 12.64
CA MET A 327 -12.14 -0.77 13.97
C MET A 327 -12.12 0.75 14.09
N PRO A 328 -11.39 1.52 13.27
CA PRO A 328 -11.46 2.98 13.32
C PRO A 328 -12.87 3.52 13.09
N ILE A 329 -13.67 2.90 12.22
CA ILE A 329 -15.08 3.26 12.04
C ILE A 329 -15.82 3.13 13.37
N ARG A 330 -15.69 2.01 14.07
CA ARG A 330 -16.39 1.73 15.35
C ARG A 330 -15.81 2.54 16.51
N GLU A 331 -14.48 2.54 16.70
CA GLU A 331 -13.84 3.07 17.89
C GLU A 331 -13.67 4.60 17.85
N LEU A 332 -13.44 5.18 16.67
CA LEU A 332 -13.35 6.63 16.49
C LEU A 332 -14.67 7.26 16.03
N GLY A 333 -15.67 6.45 15.72
CA GLY A 333 -16.97 6.90 15.22
C GLY A 333 -16.85 7.59 13.86
N LEU A 334 -16.02 7.02 12.95
CA LEU A 334 -15.91 7.53 11.59
C LEU A 334 -17.18 7.22 10.80
N ASP A 335 -17.54 8.10 9.88
CA ASP A 335 -18.64 7.87 8.95
C ASP A 335 -18.21 6.81 7.91
N PRO A 336 -18.87 5.64 7.83
CA PRO A 336 -18.55 4.59 6.87
C PRO A 336 -18.60 5.04 5.40
N GLU A 337 -19.43 6.06 5.10
CA GLU A 337 -19.55 6.60 3.75
C GLU A 337 -18.36 7.49 3.34
N LYS A 338 -17.49 7.82 4.29
CA LYS A 338 -16.23 8.54 4.03
C LYS A 338 -15.01 7.62 3.97
N VAL A 339 -15.16 6.32 4.28
CA VAL A 339 -14.04 5.36 4.35
C VAL A 339 -14.04 4.46 3.13
N ASN A 340 -12.89 4.40 2.42
CA ASN A 340 -12.66 3.51 1.27
C ASN A 340 -13.80 3.59 0.24
N ILE A 341 -14.10 4.80 -0.20
CA ILE A 341 -15.28 5.08 -1.04
C ILE A 341 -15.25 4.42 -2.42
N HIS A 342 -14.08 4.00 -2.88
CA HIS A 342 -13.87 3.25 -4.12
C HIS A 342 -13.52 1.76 -3.87
N GLY A 343 -13.86 1.25 -2.67
CA GLY A 343 -13.42 -0.06 -2.22
C GLY A 343 -11.97 -0.04 -1.72
N GLY A 344 -11.52 -1.14 -1.16
CA GLY A 344 -10.18 -1.26 -0.59
C GLY A 344 -9.54 -2.63 -0.85
N ALA A 345 -8.59 -3.02 0.00
CA ALA A 345 -7.72 -4.17 -0.26
C ALA A 345 -8.46 -5.53 -0.25
N CYS A 346 -9.59 -5.67 0.43
CA CYS A 346 -10.43 -6.88 0.34
C CYS A 346 -10.94 -7.11 -1.09
N ALA A 347 -11.20 -6.03 -1.83
CA ALA A 347 -11.67 -6.07 -3.21
C ALA A 347 -10.54 -5.98 -4.22
N GLN A 348 -9.58 -5.07 -4.02
CA GLN A 348 -8.58 -4.70 -5.02
C GLN A 348 -7.26 -5.43 -4.85
N GLY A 349 -6.89 -5.81 -3.62
CA GLY A 349 -5.64 -6.47 -3.31
C GLY A 349 -4.65 -5.66 -2.46
N HIS A 350 -3.58 -6.33 -1.99
CA HIS A 350 -2.62 -5.76 -1.05
C HIS A 350 -1.17 -6.11 -1.43
N PRO A 351 -0.61 -5.49 -2.49
CA PRO A 351 0.82 -5.60 -2.76
C PRO A 351 1.59 -4.92 -1.64
N VAL A 352 2.09 -5.72 -0.67
CA VAL A 352 2.47 -5.26 0.68
C VAL A 352 3.44 -4.07 0.68
N GLY A 353 4.48 -4.07 -0.14
CA GLY A 353 5.45 -2.97 -0.21
C GLY A 353 4.89 -1.68 -0.84
N SER A 354 3.85 -1.79 -1.67
CA SER A 354 3.24 -0.67 -2.39
C SER A 354 2.06 -0.04 -1.67
N THR A 355 1.31 -0.81 -0.91
CA THR A 355 -0.01 -0.40 -0.40
C THR A 355 0.00 0.94 0.32
N GLY A 356 1.00 1.22 1.14
CA GLY A 356 1.04 2.47 1.89
C GLY A 356 1.07 3.73 1.02
N SER A 357 1.82 3.72 -0.08
CA SER A 357 1.81 4.81 -1.07
C SER A 357 0.58 4.75 -1.97
N ARG A 358 0.06 3.56 -2.30
CA ARG A 358 -1.18 3.38 -3.03
C ARG A 358 -2.37 4.07 -2.34
N LEU A 359 -2.49 3.92 -1.02
CA LEU A 359 -3.54 4.60 -0.24
C LEU A 359 -3.50 6.13 -0.42
N LEU A 360 -2.30 6.72 -0.41
CA LEU A 360 -2.13 8.16 -0.63
C LEU A 360 -2.51 8.58 -2.04
N VAL A 361 -2.16 7.77 -3.05
CA VAL A 361 -2.55 8.01 -4.44
C VAL A 361 -4.07 7.99 -4.58
N THR A 362 -4.73 6.93 -4.12
CA THR A 362 -6.19 6.78 -4.20
C THR A 362 -6.91 7.90 -3.43
N LEU A 363 -6.46 8.20 -2.19
CA LEU A 363 -7.03 9.27 -1.38
C LEU A 363 -6.98 10.63 -2.09
N MET A 364 -5.82 10.97 -2.65
CA MET A 364 -5.62 12.24 -3.35
C MET A 364 -6.51 12.36 -4.59
N HIS A 365 -6.58 11.30 -5.40
CA HIS A 365 -7.44 11.28 -6.59
C HIS A 365 -8.93 11.32 -6.22
N SER A 366 -9.35 10.62 -5.17
CA SER A 366 -10.72 10.67 -4.65
C SER A 366 -11.09 12.06 -4.15
N LEU A 367 -10.23 12.69 -3.35
CA LEU A 367 -10.45 14.08 -2.87
C LEU A 367 -10.58 15.05 -4.05
N LYS A 368 -9.71 14.96 -5.04
CA LYS A 368 -9.76 15.77 -6.25
C LYS A 368 -11.07 15.57 -7.02
N HIS A 369 -11.45 14.30 -7.24
CA HIS A 369 -12.65 13.97 -8.02
C HIS A 369 -13.92 14.54 -7.40
N TYR A 370 -14.06 14.45 -6.09
CA TYR A 370 -15.24 14.92 -5.36
C TYR A 370 -15.13 16.37 -4.87
N GLY A 371 -14.08 17.11 -5.25
CA GLY A 371 -13.88 18.50 -4.81
C GLY A 371 -13.72 18.63 -3.29
N LYS A 372 -13.18 17.60 -2.65
CA LYS A 372 -12.90 17.53 -1.22
C LYS A 372 -11.47 17.96 -0.91
N LYS A 373 -11.17 18.27 0.35
CA LYS A 373 -9.90 18.88 0.72
C LYS A 373 -9.06 18.07 1.69
N LYS A 374 -9.61 17.57 2.78
CA LYS A 374 -8.86 16.94 3.85
C LYS A 374 -9.02 15.44 3.84
N GLY A 375 -7.90 14.73 3.82
CA GLY A 375 -7.89 13.28 3.81
C GLY A 375 -6.89 12.68 4.78
N VAL A 376 -7.22 11.49 5.27
CA VAL A 376 -6.35 10.67 6.13
C VAL A 376 -6.20 9.28 5.52
N ALA A 377 -4.96 8.86 5.31
CA ALA A 377 -4.63 7.48 4.97
C ALA A 377 -4.00 6.78 6.17
N ALA A 378 -4.37 5.52 6.43
CA ALA A 378 -3.82 4.72 7.52
C ALA A 378 -3.76 3.23 7.14
N LEU A 379 -2.78 2.52 7.70
CA LEU A 379 -2.70 1.07 7.53
C LEU A 379 -2.05 0.39 8.73
N CYS A 380 -2.50 -0.83 9.03
CA CYS A 380 -1.85 -1.72 9.96
C CYS A 380 -0.60 -2.36 9.35
N ILE A 381 0.29 -2.79 10.19
CA ILE A 381 1.59 -3.36 9.83
C ILE A 381 1.82 -4.59 10.70
N GLY A 382 2.22 -5.71 10.09
CA GLY A 382 2.69 -6.88 10.83
C GLY A 382 3.76 -6.50 11.86
N GLY A 383 3.83 -7.23 12.98
CA GLY A 383 4.71 -6.86 14.09
C GLY A 383 4.11 -5.85 15.08
N GLY A 384 2.82 -5.50 14.94
CA GLY A 384 2.11 -4.67 15.92
C GLY A 384 2.16 -3.17 15.64
N GLU A 385 2.34 -2.75 14.41
CA GLU A 385 2.50 -1.34 14.09
C GLU A 385 1.39 -0.79 13.17
N ALA A 386 1.37 0.54 13.00
CA ALA A 386 0.60 1.25 11.99
C ALA A 386 1.30 2.55 11.60
N THR A 387 1.00 3.03 10.40
CA THR A 387 1.31 4.40 9.98
C THR A 387 0.04 5.11 9.53
N ALA A 388 0.00 6.43 9.71
CA ALA A 388 -1.05 7.29 9.17
C ALA A 388 -0.45 8.60 8.65
N MET A 389 -1.11 9.17 7.62
CA MET A 389 -0.71 10.44 7.01
C MET A 389 -1.94 11.28 6.68
N ALA A 390 -1.87 12.58 7.01
CA ALA A 390 -2.87 13.57 6.69
C ALA A 390 -2.41 14.41 5.51
N ILE A 391 -3.27 14.56 4.51
CA ILE A 391 -3.05 15.42 3.34
C ILE A 391 -4.17 16.45 3.19
N GLU A 392 -3.84 17.58 2.61
CA GLU A 392 -4.79 18.64 2.28
C GLU A 392 -4.60 19.05 0.82
N MET A 393 -5.69 19.01 0.03
CA MET A 393 -5.69 19.44 -1.37
C MET A 393 -5.51 20.94 -1.49
N LEU A 394 -4.74 21.39 -2.48
CA LEU A 394 -4.38 22.78 -2.74
C LEU A 394 -5.17 23.38 -3.90
#